data_2c0231ae8edb0f009b2aaadc9748c97a
#
_entry.id   2c0231ae8edb0f009b2aaadc9748c97a
#
_cell.length_a   1.000
_cell.length_b   1.000
_cell.length_c   1.000
_cell.angle_alpha   90.00
_cell.angle_beta   90.00
_cell.angle_gamma   90.00
#
_symmetry.space_group_name_H-M   'P 1'
#
loop_
_entity.id
_entity.type
_entity.pdbx_description
1 polymer ?
#
loop_
_entity_poly.entity_id
_entity_poly.type
_entity_poly.pdbx_seq_one_letter_code
_entity_poly.pdbx_strand_id
1 'polypeptide(L)'
;MEHVKRAAANGENPIEYMKRAATPGVVISKCTNPGMLALAYDDGPYQYTSKLVDTLDKAGAKGTFFWTGTLYGCIYKEAAAIKKAFDSGHQIASHTWTHSKMGSMSASQITTEMTKVEQALVNLIGLKPAYMRPPYLDTGGQFLATMKKLNYKVVTDDIDAGDWNKETPQASEKKFESAGAKGNGHIPLMHEVYPGTVDTLTPWLINWAKTNNLKLVTVAECLGDPDGMYQPGNFTATTGPNTC
;
A
#
# COMPACT_ATOMS: atom_id res chain seq x y z
N MET A 1 -8.95 -2.90 21.57
CA MET A 1 -9.90 -2.21 22.46
C MET A 1 -9.99 -0.70 22.19
N GLU A 2 -8.91 -0.05 21.76
CA GLU A 2 -8.88 1.40 21.48
C GLU A 2 -9.71 1.80 20.26
N HIS A 3 -9.68 1.01 19.18
CA HIS A 3 -10.51 1.21 17.98
C HIS A 3 -12.01 1.12 18.26
N VAL A 4 -12.42 0.20 19.16
CA VAL A 4 -13.82 0.07 19.61
C VAL A 4 -14.29 1.30 20.40
N LYS A 5 -13.40 1.89 21.20
CA LYS A 5 -13.67 3.13 21.94
C LYS A 5 -13.80 4.34 21.01
N ARG A 6 -12.98 4.41 19.94
CA ARG A 6 -13.05 5.48 18.92
C ARG A 6 -14.33 5.38 18.07
N ALA A 7 -14.70 4.18 17.61
CA ALA A 7 -15.96 3.97 16.91
C ALA A 7 -17.18 4.41 17.73
N ALA A 8 -17.22 4.06 19.01
CA ALA A 8 -18.28 4.47 19.93
C ALA A 8 -18.28 6.00 20.15
N ALA A 9 -17.13 6.65 20.20
CA ALA A 9 -17.00 8.11 20.33
C ALA A 9 -17.51 8.85 19.08
N ASN A 10 -17.46 8.21 17.89
CA ASN A 10 -17.96 8.76 16.62
C ASN A 10 -19.41 8.37 16.32
N GLY A 11 -20.10 7.68 17.24
CA GLY A 11 -21.49 7.25 17.06
C GLY A 11 -21.67 6.05 16.12
N GLU A 12 -20.59 5.37 15.76
CA GLU A 12 -20.61 4.15 14.93
C GLU A 12 -20.88 2.91 15.81
N ASN A 13 -21.60 1.94 15.22
CA ASN A 13 -21.77 0.64 15.89
C ASN A 13 -20.43 -0.09 15.95
N PRO A 14 -19.89 -0.37 17.18
CA PRO A 14 -18.59 -1.03 17.32
C PRO A 14 -18.49 -2.38 16.62
N ILE A 15 -19.60 -3.12 16.51
CA ILE A 15 -19.66 -4.43 15.83
C ILE A 15 -19.54 -4.24 14.29
N GLU A 16 -20.16 -3.22 13.72
CA GLU A 16 -20.03 -2.89 12.30
C GLU A 16 -18.64 -2.35 11.96
N TYR A 17 -18.07 -1.54 12.84
CA TYR A 17 -16.69 -1.08 12.72
C TYR A 17 -15.71 -2.26 12.71
N MET A 18 -15.84 -3.21 13.65
CA MET A 18 -15.00 -4.41 13.69
C MET A 18 -15.18 -5.36 12.50
N LYS A 19 -16.37 -5.38 11.89
CA LYS A 19 -16.62 -6.16 10.65
C LYS A 19 -15.99 -5.52 9.42
N ARG A 20 -15.78 -4.20 9.42
CA ARG A 20 -15.15 -3.44 8.32
C ARG A 20 -13.63 -3.39 8.43
N ALA A 21 -13.10 -3.48 9.65
CA ALA A 21 -11.66 -3.46 9.87
C ALA A 21 -10.97 -4.65 9.18
N ALA A 22 -9.99 -4.36 8.37
CA ALA A 22 -9.20 -5.38 7.67
C ALA A 22 -8.51 -6.31 8.69
N THR A 23 -8.63 -7.62 8.50
CA THR A 23 -8.14 -8.64 9.43
C THR A 23 -6.72 -9.09 9.05
N PRO A 24 -5.76 -9.12 9.99
CA PRO A 24 -4.41 -9.62 9.72
C PRO A 24 -4.39 -11.07 9.23
N GLY A 25 -3.55 -11.33 8.22
CA GLY A 25 -3.40 -12.66 7.59
C GLY A 25 -4.55 -13.07 6.67
N VAL A 26 -5.48 -12.16 6.38
CA VAL A 26 -6.56 -12.36 5.41
C VAL A 26 -6.24 -11.57 4.14
N VAL A 27 -6.46 -12.18 2.99
CA VAL A 27 -6.24 -11.54 1.67
C VAL A 27 -7.40 -10.61 1.35
N ILE A 28 -7.07 -9.40 0.94
CA ILE A 28 -7.99 -8.33 0.57
C ILE A 28 -7.66 -7.91 -0.87
N SER A 29 -8.61 -7.99 -1.78
CA SER A 29 -8.37 -7.68 -3.19
C SER A 29 -9.03 -6.39 -3.68
N LYS A 30 -10.03 -5.86 -2.98
CA LYS A 30 -10.76 -4.66 -3.38
C LYS A 30 -11.29 -3.88 -2.19
N CYS A 31 -11.66 -2.63 -2.41
CA CYS A 31 -12.28 -1.79 -1.39
C CYS A 31 -13.58 -2.38 -0.83
N THR A 32 -13.86 -2.13 0.42
CA THR A 32 -15.17 -2.40 1.05
C THR A 32 -16.14 -1.23 0.89
N ASN A 33 -15.62 -0.03 0.76
CA ASN A 33 -16.42 1.18 0.57
C ASN A 33 -16.62 1.48 -0.93
N PRO A 34 -17.86 1.71 -1.38
CA PRO A 34 -18.14 2.05 -2.77
C PRO A 34 -17.66 3.46 -3.11
N GLY A 35 -17.49 3.72 -4.40
CA GLY A 35 -17.14 5.06 -4.89
C GLY A 35 -15.72 5.51 -4.53
N MET A 36 -14.80 4.58 -4.26
CA MET A 36 -13.40 4.83 -3.94
C MET A 36 -12.46 4.15 -4.92
N LEU A 37 -11.35 4.81 -5.24
CA LEU A 37 -10.21 4.25 -5.96
C LEU A 37 -8.98 4.44 -5.08
N ALA A 38 -8.45 3.33 -4.56
CA ALA A 38 -7.26 3.33 -3.71
C ALA A 38 -6.02 3.16 -4.59
N LEU A 39 -5.49 4.27 -5.13
CA LEU A 39 -4.28 4.24 -5.94
C LEU A 39 -3.15 3.57 -5.17
N ALA A 40 -2.67 2.44 -5.67
CA ALA A 40 -1.68 1.58 -5.01
C ALA A 40 -0.51 1.29 -5.95
N TYR A 41 0.70 1.55 -5.45
CA TYR A 41 1.95 1.49 -6.21
C TYR A 41 2.95 0.59 -5.52
N ASP A 42 3.55 -0.32 -6.27
CA ASP A 42 4.52 -1.30 -5.79
C ASP A 42 5.96 -0.97 -6.20
N ASP A 43 6.91 -1.71 -5.66
CA ASP A 43 8.33 -1.78 -6.01
C ASP A 43 9.21 -0.59 -5.63
N GLY A 44 8.64 0.55 -5.27
CA GLY A 44 9.42 1.67 -4.79
C GLY A 44 10.14 1.43 -3.44
N PRO A 45 10.74 2.46 -2.85
CA PRO A 45 10.87 3.81 -3.41
C PRO A 45 11.93 3.89 -4.52
N TYR A 46 11.75 4.81 -5.47
CA TYR A 46 12.63 4.98 -6.60
C TYR A 46 12.66 6.44 -7.08
N GLN A 47 13.50 6.76 -8.05
CA GLN A 47 13.69 8.12 -8.60
C GLN A 47 12.41 8.87 -8.98
N TYR A 48 11.30 8.17 -9.23
CA TYR A 48 10.02 8.78 -9.60
C TYR A 48 9.09 9.03 -8.41
N THR A 49 9.36 8.48 -7.24
CA THR A 49 8.50 8.57 -6.03
C THR A 49 8.15 10.02 -5.70
N SER A 50 9.14 10.90 -5.64
CA SER A 50 8.93 12.31 -5.30
C SER A 50 8.00 13.03 -6.28
N LYS A 51 8.13 12.75 -7.58
CA LYS A 51 7.29 13.30 -8.65
C LYS A 51 5.86 12.75 -8.56
N LEU A 52 5.71 11.46 -8.29
CA LEU A 52 4.41 10.84 -8.11
C LEU A 52 3.65 11.46 -6.93
N VAL A 53 4.33 11.65 -5.79
CA VAL A 53 3.78 12.33 -4.61
C VAL A 53 3.30 13.74 -4.99
N ASP A 54 4.12 14.53 -5.71
CA ASP A 54 3.72 15.87 -6.17
C ASP A 54 2.46 15.84 -7.05
N THR A 55 2.35 14.84 -7.91
CA THR A 55 1.19 14.68 -8.80
C THR A 55 -0.08 14.38 -8.01
N LEU A 56 0.00 13.49 -7.02
CA LEU A 56 -1.13 13.15 -6.15
C LEU A 56 -1.53 14.33 -5.26
N ASP A 57 -0.56 15.00 -4.64
CA ASP A 57 -0.82 16.15 -3.77
C ASP A 57 -1.49 17.31 -4.52
N LYS A 58 -1.03 17.65 -5.72
CA LYS A 58 -1.66 18.68 -6.59
C LYS A 58 -3.11 18.35 -6.93
N ALA A 59 -3.46 17.08 -6.99
CA ALA A 59 -4.82 16.63 -7.25
C ALA A 59 -5.68 16.50 -5.98
N GLY A 60 -5.11 16.72 -4.79
CA GLY A 60 -5.78 16.44 -3.51
C GLY A 60 -6.05 14.94 -3.30
N ALA A 61 -5.31 14.08 -3.99
CA ALA A 61 -5.45 12.63 -3.94
C ALA A 61 -4.53 12.01 -2.89
N LYS A 62 -4.91 10.84 -2.37
CA LYS A 62 -4.03 10.02 -1.53
C LYS A 62 -3.74 8.70 -2.23
N GLY A 63 -2.54 8.16 -2.02
CA GLY A 63 -2.10 6.89 -2.55
C GLY A 63 -1.51 6.00 -1.46
N THR A 64 -1.33 4.72 -1.79
CA THR A 64 -0.64 3.74 -0.96
C THR A 64 0.58 3.23 -1.69
N PHE A 65 1.70 3.22 -1.00
CA PHE A 65 2.99 2.81 -1.52
C PHE A 65 3.43 1.53 -0.83
N PHE A 66 3.55 0.43 -1.58
CA PHE A 66 4.09 -0.84 -1.11
C PHE A 66 5.58 -0.90 -1.45
N TRP A 67 6.42 -0.55 -0.50
CA TRP A 67 7.85 -0.36 -0.73
C TRP A 67 8.69 -1.56 -0.35
N THR A 68 9.73 -1.78 -1.15
CA THR A 68 10.78 -2.79 -0.92
C THR A 68 11.99 -2.19 -0.22
N GLY A 69 12.84 -3.08 0.35
CA GLY A 69 14.10 -2.64 0.95
C GLY A 69 15.21 -2.38 -0.08
N THR A 70 15.30 -3.22 -1.12
CA THR A 70 16.50 -3.28 -1.98
C THR A 70 16.26 -3.49 -3.46
N LEU A 71 15.02 -3.63 -3.95
CA LEU A 71 14.75 -4.04 -5.33
C LEU A 71 15.31 -3.07 -6.38
N TYR A 72 14.97 -1.77 -6.26
CA TYR A 72 15.45 -0.73 -7.18
C TYR A 72 16.53 0.16 -6.55
N GLY A 73 17.13 -0.30 -5.48
CA GLY A 73 18.15 0.39 -4.73
C GLY A 73 17.91 0.27 -3.22
N CYS A 74 18.82 0.84 -2.45
CA CYS A 74 18.67 0.83 -1.00
C CYS A 74 17.62 1.85 -0.56
N ILE A 75 16.59 1.41 0.17
CA ILE A 75 15.49 2.23 0.67
C ILE A 75 15.96 3.51 1.40
N TYR A 76 17.08 3.45 2.11
CA TYR A 76 17.63 4.60 2.82
C TYR A 76 18.14 5.73 1.91
N LYS A 77 18.44 5.44 0.63
CA LYS A 77 18.82 6.47 -0.34
C LYS A 77 17.66 7.38 -0.72
N GLU A 78 16.44 6.88 -0.57
CA GLU A 78 15.20 7.59 -0.91
C GLU A 78 14.52 8.22 0.33
N ALA A 79 15.26 8.41 1.43
CA ALA A 79 14.73 8.92 2.71
C ALA A 79 13.92 10.21 2.55
N ALA A 80 14.36 11.13 1.69
CA ALA A 80 13.65 12.39 1.44
C ALA A 80 12.28 12.17 0.76
N ALA A 81 12.21 11.26 -0.23
CA ALA A 81 10.97 10.93 -0.93
C ALA A 81 10.00 10.18 -0.02
N ILE A 82 10.53 9.26 0.82
CA ILE A 82 9.74 8.53 1.83
C ILE A 82 9.12 9.49 2.84
N LYS A 83 9.95 10.39 3.39
CA LYS A 83 9.46 11.39 4.34
C LYS A 83 8.41 12.31 3.71
N LYS A 84 8.62 12.75 2.47
CA LYS A 84 7.67 13.58 1.73
C LYS A 84 6.32 12.88 1.57
N ALA A 85 6.31 11.62 1.12
CA ALA A 85 5.08 10.83 0.97
C ALA A 85 4.34 10.68 2.30
N PHE A 86 5.09 10.40 3.37
CA PHE A 86 4.54 10.28 4.72
C PHE A 86 3.95 11.59 5.23
N ASP A 87 4.71 12.68 5.16
CA ASP A 87 4.27 14.01 5.62
C ASP A 87 3.05 14.52 4.83
N SER A 88 2.91 14.13 3.56
CA SER A 88 1.73 14.41 2.72
C SER A 88 0.52 13.53 3.06
N GLY A 89 0.64 12.60 4.01
CA GLY A 89 -0.46 11.73 4.45
C GLY A 89 -0.79 10.59 3.49
N HIS A 90 0.16 10.18 2.63
CA HIS A 90 0.04 8.93 1.89
C HIS A 90 0.30 7.74 2.82
N GLN A 91 -0.27 6.59 2.48
CA GLN A 91 -0.04 5.36 3.23
C GLN A 91 1.26 4.69 2.77
N ILE A 92 2.15 4.40 3.73
CA ILE A 92 3.35 3.61 3.50
C ILE A 92 3.09 2.19 3.96
N ALA A 93 3.37 1.22 3.10
CA ALA A 93 3.12 -0.20 3.32
C ALA A 93 4.35 -1.03 2.93
N SER A 94 4.38 -2.30 3.30
CA SER A 94 5.52 -3.19 3.04
C SER A 94 5.32 -4.00 1.76
N HIS A 95 6.41 -4.13 0.98
CA HIS A 95 6.50 -5.07 -0.15
C HIS A 95 7.70 -6.03 -0.01
N THR A 96 8.07 -6.35 1.23
CA THR A 96 9.20 -7.17 1.63
C THR A 96 10.57 -6.52 1.40
N TRP A 97 11.64 -7.11 1.94
CA TRP A 97 12.98 -6.53 1.83
C TRP A 97 13.59 -6.71 0.44
N THR A 98 13.59 -7.95 -0.07
CA THR A 98 14.26 -8.29 -1.34
C THR A 98 13.31 -8.57 -2.51
N HIS A 99 12.00 -8.37 -2.35
CA HIS A 99 10.99 -8.74 -3.34
C HIS A 99 11.00 -10.23 -3.68
N SER A 100 11.24 -11.08 -2.69
CA SER A 100 11.32 -12.52 -2.90
C SER A 100 9.96 -13.20 -2.89
N LYS A 101 9.83 -14.32 -3.63
CA LYS A 101 8.63 -15.16 -3.67
C LYS A 101 8.41 -15.85 -2.33
N MET A 102 7.34 -15.48 -1.61
CA MET A 102 7.16 -15.82 -0.19
C MET A 102 6.57 -17.22 0.05
N GLY A 103 5.82 -17.76 -0.90
CA GLY A 103 5.06 -18.99 -0.72
C GLY A 103 5.91 -20.26 -0.50
N SER A 104 7.17 -20.24 -0.90
CA SER A 104 8.11 -21.35 -0.67
C SER A 104 9.05 -21.15 0.54
N MET A 105 8.94 -19.99 1.21
CA MET A 105 9.80 -19.65 2.35
C MET A 105 9.29 -20.24 3.67
N SER A 106 10.22 -20.52 4.59
CA SER A 106 9.89 -20.80 5.98
C SER A 106 9.35 -19.55 6.69
N ALA A 107 8.59 -19.73 7.76
CA ALA A 107 8.09 -18.63 8.57
C ALA A 107 9.19 -17.69 9.08
N SER A 108 10.39 -18.23 9.38
CA SER A 108 11.54 -17.43 9.82
C SER A 108 12.08 -16.54 8.70
N GLN A 109 12.20 -17.06 7.48
CA GLN A 109 12.64 -16.29 6.31
C GLN A 109 11.64 -15.18 5.97
N ILE A 110 10.33 -15.51 5.97
CA ILE A 110 9.25 -14.52 5.78
C ILE A 110 9.33 -13.43 6.85
N THR A 111 9.51 -13.80 8.12
CA THR A 111 9.66 -12.83 9.21
C THR A 111 10.85 -11.91 8.98
N THR A 112 11.98 -12.44 8.53
CA THR A 112 13.18 -11.65 8.23
C THR A 112 12.92 -10.63 7.10
N GLU A 113 12.27 -11.04 6.02
CA GLU A 113 11.87 -10.16 4.91
C GLU A 113 11.00 -8.98 5.39
N MET A 114 10.04 -9.26 6.26
CA MET A 114 9.14 -8.25 6.79
C MET A 114 9.81 -7.32 7.80
N THR A 115 10.53 -7.88 8.78
CA THR A 115 11.12 -7.09 9.88
C THR A 115 12.25 -6.17 9.42
N LYS A 116 12.95 -6.48 8.34
CA LYS A 116 13.94 -5.57 7.76
C LYS A 116 13.30 -4.29 7.19
N VAL A 117 12.18 -4.41 6.47
CA VAL A 117 11.43 -3.24 5.98
C VAL A 117 10.85 -2.46 7.15
N GLU A 118 10.28 -3.16 8.14
CA GLU A 118 9.77 -2.52 9.37
C GLU A 118 10.84 -1.64 10.03
N GLN A 119 12.04 -2.22 10.26
CA GLN A 119 13.12 -1.48 10.91
C GLN A 119 13.57 -0.29 10.07
N ALA A 120 13.64 -0.43 8.74
CA ALA A 120 13.98 0.68 7.86
C ALA A 120 12.95 1.82 7.98
N LEU A 121 11.64 1.50 7.97
CA LEU A 121 10.60 2.50 8.09
C LEU A 121 10.55 3.10 9.50
N VAL A 122 10.79 2.32 10.54
CA VAL A 122 10.95 2.87 11.91
C VAL A 122 12.11 3.88 11.97
N ASN A 123 13.25 3.57 11.32
CA ASN A 123 14.38 4.50 11.27
C ASN A 123 14.09 5.78 10.50
N LEU A 124 13.25 5.72 9.46
CA LEU A 124 12.98 6.82 8.54
C LEU A 124 11.80 7.69 8.95
N ILE A 125 10.73 7.08 9.45
CA ILE A 125 9.45 7.76 9.76
C ILE A 125 8.90 7.44 11.17
N GLY A 126 9.60 6.62 11.95
CA GLY A 126 9.20 6.28 13.34
C GLY A 126 8.00 5.32 13.44
N LEU A 127 7.52 4.75 12.33
CA LEU A 127 6.30 3.95 12.30
C LEU A 127 6.51 2.60 11.62
N LYS A 128 5.68 1.64 12.02
CA LYS A 128 5.63 0.27 11.51
C LYS A 128 4.38 0.09 10.65
N PRO A 129 4.49 -0.32 9.37
CA PRO A 129 3.31 -0.50 8.54
C PRO A 129 2.43 -1.65 9.06
N ALA A 130 1.12 -1.52 8.88
CA ALA A 130 0.15 -2.57 9.20
C ALA A 130 -0.37 -3.29 7.95
N TYR A 131 -0.01 -2.80 6.76
CA TYR A 131 -0.40 -3.33 5.47
C TYR A 131 0.82 -3.79 4.68
N MET A 132 0.64 -4.86 3.91
CA MET A 132 1.64 -5.33 2.98
C MET A 132 0.99 -5.89 1.72
N ARG A 133 1.73 -5.87 0.60
CA ARG A 133 1.37 -6.63 -0.60
C ARG A 133 2.48 -7.66 -0.83
N PRO A 134 2.13 -8.96 -1.03
CA PRO A 134 3.15 -9.97 -1.29
C PRO A 134 3.70 -9.83 -2.71
N PRO A 135 5.03 -9.91 -2.90
CA PRO A 135 5.63 -10.01 -4.22
C PRO A 135 4.98 -11.12 -5.04
N TYR A 136 4.76 -10.85 -6.33
CA TYR A 136 4.09 -11.77 -7.27
C TYR A 136 2.68 -12.21 -6.83
N LEU A 137 2.05 -11.49 -5.89
CA LEU A 137 0.78 -11.85 -5.25
C LEU A 137 0.79 -13.25 -4.61
N ASP A 138 1.98 -13.77 -4.28
CA ASP A 138 2.17 -15.13 -3.76
C ASP A 138 1.82 -15.22 -2.27
N THR A 139 0.70 -15.87 -1.98
CA THR A 139 0.16 -16.06 -0.62
C THR A 139 0.27 -17.51 -0.12
N GLY A 140 1.08 -18.35 -0.79
CA GLY A 140 1.21 -19.77 -0.51
C GLY A 140 1.94 -20.13 0.79
N GLY A 141 2.02 -21.42 1.07
CA GLY A 141 2.81 -21.97 2.17
C GLY A 141 2.45 -21.43 3.56
N GLN A 142 3.46 -20.94 4.27
CA GLN A 142 3.32 -20.40 5.64
C GLN A 142 3.04 -18.88 5.67
N PHE A 143 2.89 -18.25 4.49
CA PHE A 143 2.84 -16.80 4.38
C PHE A 143 1.69 -16.19 5.18
N LEU A 144 0.44 -16.57 4.93
CA LEU A 144 -0.72 -15.96 5.62
C LEU A 144 -0.70 -16.17 7.13
N ALA A 145 -0.28 -17.36 7.58
CA ALA A 145 -0.14 -17.63 9.01
C ALA A 145 0.94 -16.76 9.66
N THR A 146 2.03 -16.47 8.93
CA THR A 146 3.09 -15.58 9.39
C THR A 146 2.61 -14.12 9.40
N MET A 147 1.89 -13.66 8.36
CA MET A 147 1.31 -12.32 8.33
C MET A 147 0.33 -12.09 9.48
N LYS A 148 -0.49 -13.10 9.81
CA LYS A 148 -1.38 -13.05 10.99
C LYS A 148 -0.59 -12.86 12.29
N LYS A 149 0.52 -13.58 12.49
CA LYS A 149 1.39 -13.46 13.67
C LYS A 149 2.08 -12.10 13.75
N LEU A 150 2.49 -11.54 12.60
CA LEU A 150 3.15 -10.24 12.51
C LEU A 150 2.15 -9.06 12.46
N ASN A 151 0.86 -9.33 12.56
CA ASN A 151 -0.23 -8.34 12.54
C ASN A 151 -0.31 -7.54 11.23
N TYR A 152 -0.06 -8.19 10.07
CA TYR A 152 -0.16 -7.59 8.75
C TYR A 152 -1.47 -7.94 8.04
N LYS A 153 -2.10 -6.93 7.47
CA LYS A 153 -3.20 -7.03 6.52
C LYS A 153 -2.60 -7.22 5.12
N VAL A 154 -3.06 -8.26 4.42
CA VAL A 154 -2.51 -8.68 3.13
C VAL A 154 -3.37 -8.14 2.00
N VAL A 155 -2.80 -7.30 1.14
CA VAL A 155 -3.51 -6.65 0.04
C VAL A 155 -3.01 -7.21 -1.29
N THR A 156 -3.95 -7.63 -2.14
CA THR A 156 -3.72 -7.90 -3.56
C THR A 156 -4.38 -6.79 -4.39
N ASP A 157 -4.98 -7.11 -5.50
CA ASP A 157 -5.64 -6.17 -6.41
C ASP A 157 -6.93 -6.75 -6.96
N ASP A 158 -7.72 -5.90 -7.60
CA ASP A 158 -8.84 -6.28 -8.44
C ASP A 158 -8.70 -5.72 -9.87
N ILE A 159 -7.70 -4.86 -10.13
CA ILE A 159 -7.35 -4.35 -11.45
C ILE A 159 -5.83 -4.39 -11.62
N ASP A 160 -5.30 -5.31 -12.42
CA ASP A 160 -3.89 -5.31 -12.81
C ASP A 160 -3.69 -4.37 -14.01
N ALA A 161 -2.95 -3.27 -13.81
CA ALA A 161 -2.62 -2.33 -14.89
C ALA A 161 -1.76 -2.96 -15.98
N GLY A 162 -0.95 -3.97 -15.67
CA GLY A 162 -0.07 -4.66 -16.64
C GLY A 162 1.19 -3.87 -17.00
N ASP A 163 1.48 -2.79 -16.30
CA ASP A 163 2.65 -1.94 -16.53
C ASP A 163 3.98 -2.70 -16.34
N TRP A 164 4.01 -3.66 -15.40
CA TRP A 164 5.13 -4.59 -15.18
C TRP A 164 5.39 -5.51 -16.39
N ASN A 165 4.39 -5.78 -17.20
CA ASN A 165 4.47 -6.59 -18.43
C ASN A 165 4.67 -5.72 -19.68
N LYS A 166 5.16 -4.48 -19.51
CA LYS A 166 5.43 -3.51 -20.59
C LYS A 166 4.20 -3.11 -21.41
N GLU A 167 3.01 -3.23 -20.85
CA GLU A 167 1.81 -2.70 -21.47
C GLU A 167 1.90 -1.16 -21.52
N THR A 168 1.35 -0.59 -22.60
CA THR A 168 1.31 0.87 -22.72
C THR A 168 0.30 1.46 -21.73
N PRO A 169 0.46 2.72 -21.28
CA PRO A 169 -0.53 3.38 -20.43
C PRO A 169 -1.95 3.30 -21.00
N GLN A 170 -2.12 3.42 -22.32
CA GLN A 170 -3.43 3.33 -23.00
C GLN A 170 -4.04 1.92 -22.93
N ALA A 171 -3.21 0.87 -22.89
CA ALA A 171 -3.70 -0.48 -22.66
C ALA A 171 -4.17 -0.66 -21.21
N SER A 172 -3.43 -0.09 -20.26
CA SER A 172 -3.82 -0.04 -18.84
C SER A 172 -5.12 0.73 -18.63
N GLU A 173 -5.26 1.91 -19.24
CA GLU A 173 -6.49 2.74 -19.20
C GLU A 173 -7.75 1.93 -19.56
N LYS A 174 -7.69 1.13 -20.62
CA LYS A 174 -8.80 0.25 -21.03
C LYS A 174 -9.20 -0.79 -20.00
N LYS A 175 -8.25 -1.26 -19.18
CA LYS A 175 -8.55 -2.20 -18.07
C LYS A 175 -9.38 -1.51 -16.99
N PHE A 176 -9.04 -0.28 -16.63
CA PHE A 176 -9.84 0.52 -15.68
C PHE A 176 -11.23 0.85 -16.25
N GLU A 177 -11.32 1.23 -17.53
CA GLU A 177 -12.61 1.46 -18.20
C GLU A 177 -13.48 0.20 -18.20
N SER A 178 -12.86 -0.96 -18.45
CA SER A 178 -13.56 -2.27 -18.47
C SER A 178 -14.04 -2.71 -17.07
N ALA A 179 -13.23 -2.45 -16.03
CA ALA A 179 -13.63 -2.70 -14.64
C ALA A 179 -14.79 -1.79 -14.22
N GLY A 180 -14.83 -0.58 -14.79
CA GLY A 180 -15.87 0.42 -14.55
C GLY A 180 -15.69 1.13 -13.21
N ALA A 181 -16.42 2.21 -13.03
CA ALA A 181 -16.38 3.05 -11.83
C ALA A 181 -17.54 2.78 -10.85
N LYS A 182 -18.47 1.89 -11.20
CA LYS A 182 -19.69 1.61 -10.42
C LYS A 182 -19.50 0.37 -9.56
N GLY A 183 -19.99 0.43 -8.32
CA GLY A 183 -19.99 -0.69 -7.40
C GLY A 183 -19.04 -0.50 -6.23
N ASN A 184 -18.47 -1.60 -5.72
CA ASN A 184 -17.42 -1.52 -4.69
C ASN A 184 -16.17 -0.85 -5.30
N GLY A 185 -15.47 -0.07 -4.51
CA GLY A 185 -14.27 0.60 -4.99
C GLY A 185 -13.13 -0.36 -5.32
N HIS A 186 -12.09 0.16 -5.98
CA HIS A 186 -11.00 -0.61 -6.56
C HIS A 186 -9.67 -0.42 -5.84
N ILE A 187 -8.84 -1.47 -5.86
CA ILE A 187 -7.43 -1.46 -5.43
C ILE A 187 -6.58 -1.94 -6.61
N PRO A 188 -6.00 -1.05 -7.43
CA PRO A 188 -5.20 -1.47 -8.57
C PRO A 188 -3.80 -1.98 -8.18
N LEU A 189 -3.21 -2.80 -9.07
CA LEU A 189 -1.80 -3.12 -9.11
C LEU A 189 -1.11 -2.24 -10.15
N MET A 190 -0.22 -1.39 -9.69
CA MET A 190 0.60 -0.48 -10.49
C MET A 190 1.98 -0.36 -9.88
N HIS A 191 2.97 0.11 -10.65
CA HIS A 191 4.35 0.23 -10.18
C HIS A 191 4.89 1.63 -10.41
N GLU A 192 5.34 2.29 -9.33
CA GLU A 192 5.91 3.65 -9.39
C GLU A 192 7.29 3.73 -10.05
N VAL A 193 7.88 2.60 -10.33
CA VAL A 193 9.20 2.49 -10.96
C VAL A 193 9.14 2.66 -12.49
N TYR A 194 7.96 2.68 -13.06
CA TYR A 194 7.77 2.88 -14.51
C TYR A 194 7.31 4.31 -14.84
N PRO A 195 8.04 5.03 -15.72
CA PRO A 195 7.67 6.41 -16.07
C PRO A 195 6.28 6.49 -16.75
N GLY A 196 5.87 5.47 -17.50
CA GLY A 196 4.54 5.41 -18.11
C GLY A 196 3.40 5.45 -17.08
N THR A 197 3.58 4.75 -15.96
CA THR A 197 2.64 4.76 -14.84
C THR A 197 2.61 6.11 -14.15
N VAL A 198 3.78 6.68 -13.88
CA VAL A 198 3.90 7.95 -13.14
C VAL A 198 3.46 9.14 -13.98
N ASP A 199 3.89 9.19 -15.25
CA ASP A 199 3.77 10.39 -16.09
C ASP A 199 2.50 10.41 -16.94
N THR A 200 1.90 9.24 -17.19
CA THR A 200 0.74 9.13 -18.08
C THR A 200 -0.47 8.49 -17.38
N LEU A 201 -0.32 7.26 -16.88
CA LEU A 201 -1.44 6.52 -16.31
C LEU A 201 -1.99 7.19 -15.05
N THR A 202 -1.14 7.62 -14.11
CA THR A 202 -1.61 8.28 -12.87
C THR A 202 -2.36 9.58 -13.13
N PRO A 203 -1.89 10.53 -13.95
CA PRO A 203 -2.68 11.71 -14.33
C PRO A 203 -4.00 11.36 -15.01
N TRP A 204 -4.02 10.36 -15.88
CA TRP A 204 -5.26 9.88 -16.49
C TRP A 204 -6.23 9.32 -15.43
N LEU A 205 -5.77 8.48 -14.50
CA LEU A 205 -6.59 7.93 -13.41
C LEU A 205 -7.19 9.01 -12.51
N ILE A 206 -6.44 10.08 -12.22
CA ILE A 206 -6.94 11.23 -11.48
C ILE A 206 -8.14 11.86 -12.21
N ASN A 207 -8.02 12.08 -13.51
CA ASN A 207 -9.09 12.63 -14.34
C ASN A 207 -10.27 11.66 -14.46
N TRP A 208 -9.99 10.39 -14.68
CA TRP A 208 -11.01 9.34 -14.77
C TRP A 208 -11.80 9.20 -13.48
N ALA A 209 -11.13 9.22 -12.32
CA ALA A 209 -11.78 9.21 -11.03
C ALA A 209 -12.69 10.43 -10.83
N LYS A 210 -12.20 11.62 -11.17
CA LYS A 210 -12.98 12.87 -11.10
C LYS A 210 -14.24 12.80 -11.97
N THR A 211 -14.12 12.33 -13.23
CA THR A 211 -15.23 12.20 -14.16
C THR A 211 -16.28 11.20 -13.68
N ASN A 212 -15.86 10.18 -12.95
CA ASN A 212 -16.71 9.11 -12.45
C ASN A 212 -17.14 9.30 -10.98
N ASN A 213 -16.84 10.46 -10.37
CA ASN A 213 -17.14 10.78 -8.97
C ASN A 213 -16.54 9.76 -7.97
N LEU A 214 -15.35 9.22 -8.28
CA LEU A 214 -14.60 8.37 -7.36
C LEU A 214 -13.71 9.23 -6.45
N LYS A 215 -13.64 8.87 -5.17
CA LYS A 215 -12.66 9.44 -4.24
C LYS A 215 -11.33 8.71 -4.38
N LEU A 216 -10.25 9.47 -4.52
CA LEU A 216 -8.88 8.96 -4.52
C LEU A 216 -8.35 8.91 -3.10
N VAL A 217 -8.20 7.71 -2.55
CA VAL A 217 -7.97 7.45 -1.13
C VAL A 217 -6.83 6.45 -0.92
N THR A 218 -6.39 6.29 0.32
CA THR A 218 -5.49 5.19 0.70
C THR A 218 -6.22 3.85 0.73
N VAL A 219 -5.48 2.74 0.68
CA VAL A 219 -6.04 1.39 0.86
C VAL A 219 -6.72 1.27 2.22
N ALA A 220 -6.11 1.79 3.27
CA ALA A 220 -6.70 1.76 4.61
C ALA A 220 -8.05 2.49 4.66
N GLU A 221 -8.14 3.69 4.06
CA GLU A 221 -9.39 4.45 4.00
C GLU A 221 -10.46 3.72 3.19
N CYS A 222 -10.10 3.13 2.06
CA CYS A 222 -11.06 2.39 1.22
C CYS A 222 -11.59 1.13 1.91
N LEU A 223 -10.87 0.59 2.87
CA LEU A 223 -11.28 -0.55 3.68
C LEU A 223 -12.02 -0.14 4.97
N GLY A 224 -12.24 1.17 5.19
CA GLY A 224 -12.87 1.67 6.41
C GLY A 224 -11.98 1.59 7.65
N ASP A 225 -10.66 1.62 7.46
CA ASP A 225 -9.65 1.48 8.51
C ASP A 225 -8.59 2.61 8.44
N PRO A 226 -9.00 3.90 8.36
CA PRO A 226 -8.07 5.00 8.12
C PRO A 226 -7.02 5.18 9.24
N ASP A 227 -7.39 4.85 10.48
CA ASP A 227 -6.48 4.90 11.63
C ASP A 227 -5.55 3.67 11.72
N GLY A 228 -5.77 2.64 10.93
CA GLY A 228 -5.05 1.37 10.96
C GLY A 228 -3.96 1.21 9.93
N MET A 229 -3.47 2.32 9.31
CA MET A 229 -2.36 2.29 8.36
C MET A 229 -1.08 1.72 8.96
N TYR A 230 -0.87 1.99 10.25
CA TYR A 230 0.33 1.61 10.99
C TYR A 230 0.00 0.77 12.22
N GLN A 231 0.92 -0.07 12.62
CA GLN A 231 0.78 -0.87 13.84
C GLN A 231 0.89 0.03 15.08
N PRO A 232 0.07 -0.19 16.09
CA PRO A 232 0.16 0.58 17.34
C PRO A 232 1.43 0.24 18.10
N GLY A 233 2.05 1.22 18.73
CA GLY A 233 3.23 1.06 19.57
C GLY A 233 4.20 2.23 19.46
N ASN A 234 5.17 2.25 20.37
CA ASN A 234 6.32 3.14 20.31
C ASN A 234 7.50 2.33 19.79
N PHE A 235 8.00 2.69 18.63
CA PHE A 235 9.12 2.00 17.98
C PHE A 235 10.38 2.83 18.10
N THR A 236 11.51 2.18 18.39
CA THR A 236 12.79 2.84 18.54
C THR A 236 13.66 2.62 17.31
N ALA A 237 14.13 3.71 16.71
CA ALA A 237 15.10 3.66 15.65
C ALA A 237 16.42 3.01 16.15
N THR A 238 17.06 2.25 15.27
CA THR A 238 18.39 1.70 15.59
C THR A 238 19.46 2.78 15.52
N THR A 239 20.48 2.67 16.36
CA THR A 239 21.60 3.63 16.43
C THR A 239 22.72 3.37 15.40
N GLY A 240 22.57 2.32 14.58
CA GLY A 240 23.54 1.97 13.54
C GLY A 240 23.39 2.79 12.26
N PRO A 241 24.34 2.64 11.31
CA PRO A 241 24.23 3.29 10.01
C PRO A 241 23.00 2.74 9.24
N ASN A 242 22.25 3.65 8.62
CA ASN A 242 21.14 3.31 7.75
C ASN A 242 21.65 2.78 6.39
N THR A 243 21.97 1.51 6.33
CA THR A 243 22.52 0.82 5.15
C THR A 243 21.73 -0.44 4.82
N CYS A 244 21.79 -0.88 3.57
CA CYS A 244 21.19 -2.15 3.13
C CYS A 244 22.20 -3.31 3.19
#